data_e23ac66eb0289ea949b21401852608c8
#
_entry.id   e23ac66eb0289ea949b21401852608c8
#
_cell.length_a   1.000
_cell.length_b   1.000
_cell.length_c   1.000
_cell.angle_alpha   90.00
_cell.angle_beta   90.00
_cell.angle_gamma   90.00
#
_symmetry.space_group_name_H-M   'P 1'
#
loop_
_entity.id
_entity.type
_entity.pdbx_description
1 polymer ?
#
loop_
_entity_poly.entity_id
_entity_poly.type
_entity_poly.pdbx_seq_one_letter_code
_entity_poly.pdbx_strand_id
1 'polypeptide(L)'
;MTIWKGVLFDLDGTLADTLDLTLRCFRYAMSAHLKKQPPIDAFMASMGRPLPLQMSDYARSEAERLAMLDTFVSYQDKVHDAMVEPFSGAVSTLRALRKQGSRVGIVTSKGHRIGRRTIEVCGLDKEIEFVVFGNEVEQPKPHPEAVFKALEALGLSDESSSVLFVGDSPHDI
;
A
#
# COMPACT_ATOMS: atom_id res chain seq x y z
N MET A 1 -9.38 16.98 23.55
CA MET A 1 -8.82 17.79 22.44
C MET A 1 -8.20 16.84 21.44
N THR A 2 -8.67 16.85 20.20
CA THR A 2 -8.05 16.05 19.13
C THR A 2 -6.72 16.69 18.77
N ILE A 3 -5.62 15.95 18.85
CA ILE A 3 -4.28 16.45 18.52
C ILE A 3 -4.17 16.64 17.00
N TRP A 4 -4.77 15.72 16.21
CA TRP A 4 -4.74 15.73 14.76
C TRP A 4 -6.15 15.82 14.18
N LYS A 5 -6.37 16.74 13.23
CA LYS A 5 -7.64 16.85 12.49
C LYS A 5 -7.81 15.72 11.49
N GLY A 6 -6.71 15.25 10.91
CA GLY A 6 -6.67 14.09 10.03
C GLY A 6 -5.49 13.19 10.32
N VAL A 7 -5.65 11.90 10.07
CA VAL A 7 -4.57 10.92 10.09
C VAL A 7 -4.66 10.07 8.83
N LEU A 8 -3.62 10.12 8.03
CA LEU A 8 -3.45 9.32 6.83
C LEU A 8 -2.51 8.16 7.14
N PHE A 9 -2.81 7.00 6.61
CA PHE A 9 -2.02 5.78 6.81
C PHE A 9 -1.58 5.20 5.46
N ASP A 10 -0.39 4.63 5.41
CA ASP A 10 -0.12 3.61 4.40
C ASP A 10 -0.90 2.33 4.73
N LEU A 11 -0.97 1.40 3.78
CA LEU A 11 -1.71 0.15 3.92
C LEU A 11 -0.78 -1.02 4.23
N ASP A 12 0.10 -1.36 3.28
CA ASP A 12 0.97 -2.54 3.35
C ASP A 12 2.13 -2.28 4.33
N GLY A 13 2.31 -3.12 5.34
CA GLY A 13 3.34 -2.93 6.37
C GLY A 13 2.93 -1.97 7.51
N THR A 14 1.81 -1.24 7.35
CA THR A 14 1.33 -0.27 8.35
C THR A 14 0.00 -0.70 8.97
N LEU A 15 -1.04 -0.90 8.19
CA LEU A 15 -2.35 -1.36 8.66
C LEU A 15 -2.61 -2.84 8.38
N ALA A 16 -2.05 -3.37 7.30
CA ALA A 16 -2.18 -4.74 6.85
C ALA A 16 -0.82 -5.44 6.81
N ASP A 17 -0.72 -6.61 7.42
CA ASP A 17 0.44 -7.49 7.26
C ASP A 17 0.31 -8.24 5.94
N THR A 18 1.11 -7.80 4.98
CA THR A 18 1.17 -8.34 3.62
C THR A 18 2.57 -8.77 3.23
N LEU A 19 3.51 -8.77 4.18
CA LEU A 19 4.91 -9.02 3.89
C LEU A 19 5.13 -10.43 3.32
N ASP A 20 4.64 -11.44 4.01
CA ASP A 20 4.79 -12.84 3.58
C ASP A 20 4.09 -13.11 2.24
N LEU A 21 2.91 -12.53 2.02
CA LEU A 21 2.21 -12.59 0.74
C LEU A 21 3.08 -12.02 -0.38
N THR A 22 3.59 -10.80 -0.18
CA THR A 22 4.38 -10.07 -1.18
C THR A 22 5.66 -10.81 -1.53
N LEU A 23 6.39 -11.28 -0.52
CA LEU A 23 7.61 -12.06 -0.71
C LEU A 23 7.36 -13.40 -1.42
N ARG A 24 6.26 -14.05 -1.12
CA ARG A 24 5.87 -15.30 -1.76
C ARG A 24 5.52 -15.09 -3.22
N CYS A 25 4.73 -14.05 -3.53
CA CYS A 25 4.40 -13.69 -4.91
C CYS A 25 5.64 -13.31 -5.71
N PHE A 26 6.55 -12.54 -5.13
CA PHE A 26 7.82 -12.18 -5.74
C PHE A 26 8.65 -13.42 -6.09
N ARG A 27 8.88 -14.30 -5.13
CA ARG A 27 9.65 -15.55 -5.36
C ARG A 27 9.02 -16.40 -6.45
N TYR A 28 7.69 -16.49 -6.47
CA TYR A 28 6.96 -17.24 -7.50
C TYR A 28 7.18 -16.63 -8.88
N ALA A 29 7.00 -15.33 -9.04
CA ALA A 29 7.21 -14.63 -10.30
C ALA A 29 8.67 -14.72 -10.78
N MET A 30 9.64 -14.50 -9.88
CA MET A 30 11.06 -14.59 -10.25
C MET A 30 11.46 -16.01 -10.65
N SER A 31 10.92 -17.05 -10.00
CA SER A 31 11.17 -18.44 -10.37
C SER A 31 10.67 -18.79 -11.76
N ALA A 32 9.58 -18.18 -12.20
CA ALA A 32 8.98 -18.45 -13.50
C ALA A 32 9.75 -17.77 -14.65
N HIS A 33 10.43 -16.65 -14.40
CA HIS A 33 11.02 -15.81 -15.44
C HIS A 33 12.53 -15.70 -15.43
N LEU A 34 13.17 -15.96 -14.29
CA LEU A 34 14.62 -15.80 -14.15
C LEU A 34 15.33 -17.14 -13.89
N LYS A 35 16.50 -17.32 -14.51
CA LYS A 35 17.36 -18.50 -14.26
C LYS A 35 17.94 -18.52 -12.85
N LYS A 36 18.13 -17.35 -12.24
CA LYS A 36 18.67 -17.19 -10.90
C LYS A 36 17.78 -16.22 -10.12
N GLN A 37 17.39 -16.64 -8.94
CA GLN A 37 16.59 -15.80 -8.03
C GLN A 37 17.39 -14.57 -7.59
N PRO A 38 16.81 -13.35 -7.64
CA PRO A 38 17.43 -12.18 -7.05
C PRO A 38 17.52 -12.32 -5.53
N PRO A 39 18.48 -11.64 -4.88
CA PRO A 39 18.52 -11.55 -3.43
C PRO A 39 17.23 -10.92 -2.89
N ILE A 40 16.69 -11.50 -1.84
CA ILE A 40 15.43 -11.01 -1.24
C ILE A 40 15.61 -9.59 -0.68
N ASP A 41 16.78 -9.26 -0.17
CA ASP A 41 17.08 -7.94 0.40
C ASP A 41 16.97 -6.82 -0.64
N ALA A 42 17.30 -7.09 -1.91
CA ALA A 42 17.13 -6.14 -3.00
C ALA A 42 15.63 -5.83 -3.26
N PHE A 43 14.78 -6.85 -3.15
CA PHE A 43 13.33 -6.66 -3.26
C PHE A 43 12.77 -5.93 -2.04
N MET A 44 13.18 -6.31 -0.84
CA MET A 44 12.78 -5.65 0.41
C MET A 44 13.11 -4.15 0.38
N ALA A 45 14.29 -3.78 -0.11
CA ALA A 45 14.69 -2.37 -0.25
C ALA A 45 13.84 -1.58 -1.25
N SER A 46 13.12 -2.25 -2.14
CA SER A 46 12.21 -1.62 -3.13
C SER A 46 10.75 -1.55 -2.66
N MET A 47 10.42 -2.12 -1.50
CA MET A 47 9.05 -2.10 -0.98
C MET A 47 8.60 -0.66 -0.70
N GLY A 48 7.29 -0.43 -0.83
CA GLY A 48 6.73 0.93 -0.82
C GLY A 48 6.63 1.58 -2.20
N ARG A 49 7.43 1.11 -3.21
CA ARG A 49 7.28 1.54 -4.61
C ARG A 49 6.12 0.80 -5.29
N PRO A 50 5.49 1.39 -6.33
CA PRO A 50 4.51 0.66 -7.16
C PRO A 50 5.10 -0.63 -7.75
N LEU A 51 4.35 -1.72 -7.70
CA LEU A 51 4.79 -3.04 -8.18
C LEU A 51 5.32 -3.04 -9.63
N PRO A 52 4.74 -2.30 -10.60
CA PRO A 52 5.30 -2.22 -11.95
C PRO A 52 6.74 -1.70 -11.98
N LEU A 53 7.07 -0.73 -11.14
CA LEU A 53 8.43 -0.17 -11.03
C LEU A 53 9.38 -1.18 -10.38
N GLN A 54 8.92 -1.92 -9.37
CA GLN A 54 9.73 -2.98 -8.76
C GLN A 54 10.05 -4.09 -9.78
N MET A 55 9.10 -4.49 -10.64
CA MET A 55 9.35 -5.51 -11.67
C MET A 55 10.33 -5.02 -12.74
N SER A 56 10.37 -3.72 -13.03
CA SER A 56 11.34 -3.14 -13.98
C SER A 56 12.80 -3.35 -13.56
N ASP A 57 13.07 -3.45 -12.27
CA ASP A 57 14.43 -3.66 -11.74
C ASP A 57 14.99 -5.05 -12.12
N TYR A 58 14.14 -5.99 -12.51
CA TYR A 58 14.49 -7.39 -12.81
C TYR A 58 14.26 -7.79 -14.25
N ALA A 59 13.38 -7.10 -14.96
CA ALA A 59 13.00 -7.41 -16.34
C ALA A 59 14.05 -6.92 -17.34
N ARG A 60 14.32 -7.71 -18.37
CA ARG A 60 15.24 -7.39 -19.48
C ARG A 60 14.55 -6.66 -20.65
N SER A 61 13.21 -6.64 -20.63
CA SER A 61 12.38 -6.00 -21.65
C SER A 61 11.02 -5.65 -21.08
N GLU A 62 10.29 -4.77 -21.75
CA GLU A 62 8.92 -4.41 -21.40
C GLU A 62 7.97 -5.63 -21.45
N ALA A 63 8.13 -6.50 -22.45
CA ALA A 63 7.35 -7.73 -22.54
C ALA A 63 7.58 -8.66 -21.35
N GLU A 64 8.84 -8.79 -20.89
CA GLU A 64 9.18 -9.59 -19.71
C GLU A 64 8.64 -8.96 -18.43
N ARG A 65 8.72 -7.63 -18.30
CA ARG A 65 8.13 -6.90 -17.17
C ARG A 65 6.63 -7.16 -17.04
N LEU A 66 5.90 -7.09 -18.16
CA LEU A 66 4.46 -7.36 -18.17
C LEU A 66 4.15 -8.82 -17.84
N ALA A 67 4.94 -9.77 -18.34
CA ALA A 67 4.78 -11.19 -18.02
C ALA A 67 5.08 -11.49 -16.54
N MET A 68 6.10 -10.84 -15.95
CA MET A 68 6.39 -10.95 -14.51
C MET A 68 5.26 -10.38 -13.67
N LEU A 69 4.71 -9.22 -14.06
CA LEU A 69 3.55 -8.62 -13.40
C LEU A 69 2.34 -9.54 -13.43
N ASP A 70 2.00 -10.08 -14.60
CA ASP A 70 0.88 -10.99 -14.74
C ASP A 70 1.04 -12.23 -13.87
N THR A 71 2.24 -12.81 -13.85
CA THR A 71 2.55 -13.97 -13.01
C THR A 71 2.42 -13.66 -11.53
N PHE A 72 2.93 -12.49 -11.10
CA PHE A 72 2.81 -12.03 -9.70
C PHE A 72 1.35 -11.86 -9.30
N VAL A 73 0.59 -11.09 -10.10
CA VAL A 73 -0.82 -10.76 -9.82
C VAL A 73 -1.69 -12.01 -9.86
N SER A 74 -1.50 -12.88 -10.85
CA SER A 74 -2.27 -14.12 -10.97
C SER A 74 -2.04 -15.07 -9.79
N TYR A 75 -0.82 -15.11 -9.26
CA TYR A 75 -0.53 -15.90 -8.06
C TYR A 75 -1.09 -15.22 -6.80
N GLN A 76 -0.91 -13.90 -6.68
CA GLN A 76 -1.47 -13.12 -5.58
C GLN A 76 -2.97 -13.31 -5.44
N ASP A 77 -3.71 -13.27 -6.55
CA ASP A 77 -5.17 -13.45 -6.55
C ASP A 77 -5.63 -14.78 -5.94
N LYS A 78 -4.81 -15.82 -6.09
CA LYS A 78 -5.13 -17.17 -5.58
C LYS A 78 -4.89 -17.31 -4.07
N VAL A 79 -3.93 -16.58 -3.51
CA VAL A 79 -3.47 -16.81 -2.13
C VAL A 79 -3.75 -15.62 -1.20
N HIS A 80 -4.20 -14.48 -1.75
CA HIS A 80 -4.33 -13.21 -1.04
C HIS A 80 -5.09 -13.33 0.29
N ASP A 81 -6.34 -13.76 0.26
CA ASP A 81 -7.23 -13.71 1.43
C ASP A 81 -6.80 -14.66 2.56
N ALA A 82 -6.04 -15.71 2.20
CA ALA A 82 -5.50 -16.65 3.17
C ALA A 82 -4.18 -16.19 3.81
N MET A 83 -3.58 -15.11 3.29
CA MET A 83 -2.25 -14.65 3.70
C MET A 83 -2.23 -13.18 4.18
N VAL A 84 -3.37 -12.50 4.17
CA VAL A 84 -3.47 -11.10 4.58
C VAL A 84 -4.27 -11.01 5.85
N GLU A 85 -3.73 -10.29 6.83
CA GLU A 85 -4.42 -9.98 8.08
C GLU A 85 -4.10 -8.55 8.53
N PRO A 86 -4.98 -7.90 9.31
CA PRO A 86 -4.66 -6.59 9.87
C PRO A 86 -3.59 -6.73 10.95
N PHE A 87 -2.69 -5.77 11.05
CA PHE A 87 -1.82 -5.69 12.23
C PHE A 87 -2.65 -5.59 13.52
N SER A 88 -2.14 -6.22 14.58
CA SER A 88 -2.77 -6.14 15.90
C SER A 88 -2.97 -4.68 16.31
N GLY A 89 -4.21 -4.32 16.62
CA GLY A 89 -4.57 -2.96 17.02
C GLY A 89 -4.94 -2.03 15.85
N ALA A 90 -4.71 -2.37 14.57
CA ALA A 90 -4.99 -1.49 13.44
C ALA A 90 -6.45 -0.99 13.44
N VAL A 91 -7.41 -1.89 13.40
CA VAL A 91 -8.86 -1.53 13.40
C VAL A 91 -9.26 -0.73 14.64
N SER A 92 -8.75 -1.10 15.82
CA SER A 92 -9.09 -0.38 17.06
C SER A 92 -8.48 1.02 17.12
N THR A 93 -7.30 1.21 16.56
CA THR A 93 -6.64 2.51 16.45
C THR A 93 -7.42 3.46 15.52
N LEU A 94 -7.79 2.99 14.32
CA LEU A 94 -8.59 3.78 13.39
C LEU A 94 -9.93 4.19 14.04
N ARG A 95 -10.60 3.26 14.69
CA ARG A 95 -11.85 3.52 15.43
C ARG A 95 -11.68 4.52 16.56
N ALA A 96 -10.56 4.46 17.30
CA ALA A 96 -10.28 5.39 18.37
C ALA A 96 -10.03 6.81 17.85
N LEU A 97 -9.28 6.96 16.76
CA LEU A 97 -9.04 8.24 16.10
C LEU A 97 -10.34 8.89 15.62
N ARG A 98 -11.21 8.12 14.96
CA ARG A 98 -12.53 8.60 14.53
C ARG A 98 -13.42 9.03 15.71
N LYS A 99 -13.43 8.26 16.80
CA LYS A 99 -14.16 8.64 18.03
C LYS A 99 -13.64 9.93 18.64
N GLN A 100 -12.38 10.26 18.45
CA GLN A 100 -11.77 11.51 18.89
C GLN A 100 -12.04 12.67 17.92
N GLY A 101 -12.71 12.43 16.78
CA GLY A 101 -13.03 13.43 15.79
C GLY A 101 -11.99 13.63 14.69
N SER A 102 -10.94 12.79 14.61
CA SER A 102 -10.00 12.82 13.49
C SER A 102 -10.63 12.21 12.23
N ARG A 103 -10.37 12.84 11.07
CA ARG A 103 -10.65 12.26 9.75
C ARG A 103 -9.59 11.21 9.46
N VAL A 104 -9.98 10.07 8.91
CA VAL A 104 -9.06 8.95 8.68
C VAL A 104 -9.11 8.52 7.22
N GLY A 105 -7.93 8.47 6.58
CA GLY A 105 -7.77 8.02 5.19
C GLY A 105 -6.57 7.10 5.00
N ILE A 106 -6.53 6.46 3.83
CA ILE A 106 -5.41 5.62 3.40
C ILE A 106 -4.77 6.22 2.14
N VAL A 107 -3.45 6.22 2.09
CA VAL A 107 -2.64 6.58 0.91
C VAL A 107 -1.65 5.46 0.66
N THR A 108 -1.88 4.67 -0.38
CA THR A 108 -1.09 3.47 -0.65
C THR A 108 -0.53 3.42 -2.07
N SER A 109 0.66 2.84 -2.25
CA SER A 109 1.22 2.51 -3.56
C SER A 109 0.55 1.30 -4.23
N LYS A 110 -0.30 0.58 -3.50
CA LYS A 110 -1.06 -0.57 -4.01
C LYS A 110 -2.12 -0.14 -5.03
N GLY A 111 -2.30 -0.92 -6.09
CA GLY A 111 -3.34 -0.64 -7.09
C GLY A 111 -4.76 -0.86 -6.52
N HIS A 112 -5.73 -0.10 -7.04
CA HIS A 112 -7.11 -0.03 -6.55
C HIS A 112 -7.75 -1.41 -6.30
N ARG A 113 -7.73 -2.31 -7.27
CA ARG A 113 -8.41 -3.61 -7.19
C ARG A 113 -7.93 -4.44 -5.98
N ILE A 114 -6.63 -4.62 -5.84
CA ILE A 114 -6.07 -5.45 -4.78
C ILE A 114 -6.00 -4.70 -3.44
N GLY A 115 -5.82 -3.38 -3.48
CA GLY A 115 -5.87 -2.53 -2.28
C GLY A 115 -7.25 -2.54 -1.63
N ARG A 116 -8.32 -2.42 -2.43
CA ARG A 116 -9.70 -2.53 -1.94
C ARG A 116 -9.94 -3.89 -1.29
N ARG A 117 -9.53 -4.97 -1.95
CA ARG A 117 -9.65 -6.33 -1.40
C ARG A 117 -8.89 -6.49 -0.08
N THR A 118 -7.66 -5.95 0.02
CA THR A 118 -6.89 -5.96 1.28
C THR A 118 -7.64 -5.24 2.40
N ILE A 119 -8.19 -4.05 2.12
CA ILE A 119 -8.96 -3.26 3.09
C ILE A 119 -10.18 -4.03 3.61
N GLU A 120 -10.91 -4.70 2.72
CA GLU A 120 -12.10 -5.49 3.03
C GLU A 120 -11.75 -6.73 3.87
N VAL A 121 -10.73 -7.51 3.47
CA VAL A 121 -10.26 -8.69 4.20
C VAL A 121 -9.78 -8.34 5.60
N CYS A 122 -9.10 -7.19 5.75
CA CYS A 122 -8.62 -6.70 7.04
C CYS A 122 -9.72 -6.01 7.88
N GLY A 123 -10.96 -5.87 7.37
CA GLY A 123 -12.07 -5.21 8.09
C GLY A 123 -11.83 -3.72 8.38
N LEU A 124 -11.03 -3.04 7.53
CA LEU A 124 -10.67 -1.63 7.67
C LEU A 124 -11.72 -0.70 7.04
N ASP A 125 -12.53 -1.21 6.13
CA ASP A 125 -13.48 -0.46 5.27
C ASP A 125 -14.45 0.43 6.05
N LYS A 126 -14.85 0.03 7.24
CA LYS A 126 -15.80 0.79 8.11
C LYS A 126 -15.14 1.91 8.90
N GLU A 127 -13.82 1.91 8.99
CA GLU A 127 -13.08 2.82 9.84
C GLU A 127 -12.32 3.91 9.06
N ILE A 128 -12.37 3.86 7.73
CA ILE A 128 -11.73 4.84 6.83
C ILE A 128 -12.78 5.62 6.02
N GLU A 129 -12.47 6.86 5.70
CA GLU A 129 -13.36 7.75 4.95
C GLU A 129 -12.98 7.85 3.49
N PHE A 130 -11.69 7.74 3.18
CA PHE A 130 -11.18 7.85 1.83
C PHE A 130 -9.90 7.04 1.62
N VAL A 131 -9.67 6.63 0.37
CA VAL A 131 -8.45 5.92 -0.03
C VAL A 131 -7.93 6.52 -1.32
N VAL A 132 -6.63 6.78 -1.39
CA VAL A 132 -5.91 7.04 -2.64
C VAL A 132 -5.05 5.83 -2.96
N PHE A 133 -5.29 5.21 -4.11
CA PHE A 133 -4.53 4.07 -4.59
C PHE A 133 -3.42 4.48 -5.56
N GLY A 134 -2.36 3.67 -5.64
CA GLY A 134 -1.18 3.98 -6.43
C GLY A 134 -1.39 4.15 -7.93
N ASN A 135 -2.47 3.62 -8.49
CA ASN A 135 -2.84 3.82 -9.90
C ASN A 135 -3.83 4.97 -10.13
N GLU A 136 -4.09 5.78 -9.11
CA GLU A 136 -4.94 6.98 -9.18
C GLU A 136 -4.11 8.27 -9.15
N VAL A 137 -2.78 8.15 -9.14
CA VAL A 137 -1.83 9.26 -9.18
C VAL A 137 -0.89 9.14 -10.37
N GLU A 138 -0.42 10.26 -10.88
CA GLU A 138 0.59 10.31 -11.93
C GLU A 138 2.00 10.14 -11.35
N GLN A 139 2.23 10.73 -10.19
CA GLN A 139 3.49 10.68 -9.49
C GLN A 139 3.36 9.88 -8.18
N PRO A 140 3.97 8.70 -8.11
CA PRO A 140 3.87 7.85 -6.92
C PRO A 140 4.69 8.41 -5.74
N LYS A 141 4.42 7.91 -4.53
CA LYS A 141 5.23 8.18 -3.34
C LYS A 141 6.73 7.98 -3.63
N PRO A 142 7.62 8.87 -3.17
CA PRO A 142 7.45 9.92 -2.15
C PRO A 142 6.90 11.25 -2.68
N HIS A 143 6.45 11.34 -3.95
CA HIS A 143 5.81 12.56 -4.43
C HIS A 143 4.50 12.81 -3.64
N PRO A 144 4.22 14.06 -3.20
CA PRO A 144 3.10 14.36 -2.29
C PRO A 144 1.71 14.34 -2.96
N GLU A 145 1.60 14.07 -4.26
CA GLU A 145 0.33 14.10 -5.01
C GLU A 145 -0.77 13.27 -4.34
N ALA A 146 -0.44 12.04 -3.91
CA ALA A 146 -1.41 11.16 -3.27
C ALA A 146 -1.90 11.71 -1.93
N VAL A 147 -1.01 12.35 -1.17
CA VAL A 147 -1.35 13.00 0.10
C VAL A 147 -2.25 14.21 -0.16
N PHE A 148 -1.96 15.06 -1.15
CA PHE A 148 -2.81 16.20 -1.48
C PHE A 148 -4.21 15.78 -1.93
N LYS A 149 -4.33 14.73 -2.75
CA LYS A 149 -5.64 14.16 -3.11
C LYS A 149 -6.42 13.66 -1.88
N ALA A 150 -5.74 13.03 -0.94
CA ALA A 150 -6.36 12.58 0.30
C ALA A 150 -6.81 13.76 1.18
N LEU A 151 -6.00 14.82 1.30
CA LEU A 151 -6.35 16.02 2.05
C LEU A 151 -7.58 16.72 1.45
N GLU A 152 -7.64 16.83 0.13
CA GLU A 152 -8.79 17.39 -0.59
C GLU A 152 -10.06 16.57 -0.30
N ALA A 153 -10.00 15.25 -0.45
CA ALA A 153 -11.12 14.36 -0.21
C ALA A 153 -11.62 14.40 1.25
N LEU A 154 -10.72 14.64 2.20
CA LEU A 154 -11.04 14.79 3.61
C LEU A 154 -11.43 16.22 3.99
N GLY A 155 -11.40 17.20 3.05
CA GLY A 155 -11.70 18.61 3.32
C GLY A 155 -10.67 19.29 4.24
N LEU A 156 -9.39 18.87 4.16
CA LEU A 156 -8.30 19.34 5.02
C LEU A 156 -7.14 19.99 4.24
N SER A 157 -7.38 20.43 3.00
CA SER A 157 -6.34 21.01 2.13
C SER A 157 -5.59 22.19 2.77
N ASP A 158 -6.33 23.08 3.47
CA ASP A 158 -5.77 24.26 4.14
C ASP A 158 -5.25 23.96 5.55
N GLU A 159 -5.29 22.70 5.99
CA GLU A 159 -5.00 22.29 7.35
C GLU A 159 -3.92 21.18 7.41
N SER A 160 -3.05 21.12 6.40
CA SER A 160 -2.02 20.08 6.27
C SER A 160 -1.11 19.96 7.50
N SER A 161 -0.82 21.07 8.19
CA SER A 161 -0.05 21.06 9.44
C SER A 161 -0.76 20.39 10.62
N SER A 162 -2.06 20.13 10.51
CA SER A 162 -2.89 19.42 11.49
C SER A 162 -3.17 17.97 11.09
N VAL A 163 -2.48 17.47 10.04
CA VAL A 163 -2.61 16.09 9.55
C VAL A 163 -1.31 15.32 9.76
N LEU A 164 -1.44 14.12 10.28
CA LEU A 164 -0.33 13.17 10.43
C LEU A 164 -0.39 12.14 9.31
N PHE A 165 0.76 11.80 8.71
CA PHE A 165 0.89 10.63 7.85
C PHE A 165 1.73 9.57 8.58
N VAL A 166 1.25 8.33 8.57
CA VAL A 166 1.86 7.18 9.24
C VAL A 166 2.13 6.10 8.20
N GLY A 167 3.38 5.66 8.10
CA GLY A 167 3.82 4.62 7.18
C GLY A 167 5.07 3.91 7.70
N ASP A 168 5.46 2.82 7.06
CA ASP A 168 6.60 1.97 7.43
C ASP A 168 7.78 2.08 6.44
N SER A 169 7.59 2.79 5.34
CA SER A 169 8.56 2.90 4.25
C SER A 169 9.18 4.30 4.17
N PRO A 170 10.46 4.44 3.76
CA PRO A 170 11.06 5.73 3.43
C PRO A 170 10.31 6.49 2.33
N HIS A 171 9.46 5.83 1.55
CA HIS A 171 8.63 6.46 0.51
C HIS A 171 7.40 7.19 1.09
N ASP A 172 7.13 7.05 2.38
CA ASP A 172 6.01 7.71 3.08
C ASP A 172 6.38 9.10 3.63
N ILE A 173 7.65 9.50 3.49
CA ILE A 173 8.20 10.75 4.05
C ILE A 173 8.45 11.76 2.93
#